data_192a129cb28e48db421a77dbf8df776f
#
_entry.id   192a129cb28e48db421a77dbf8df776f
#
_cell.length_a   1.000
_cell.length_b   1.000
_cell.length_c   1.000
_cell.angle_alpha   90.00
_cell.angle_beta   90.00
_cell.angle_gamma   90.00
#
_symmetry.space_group_name_H-M   'P 1'
#
loop_
_entity.id
_entity.type
_entity.pdbx_description
1 polymer ?
#
loop_
_entity_poly.entity_id
_entity_poly.type
_entity_poly.pdbx_seq_one_letter_code
_entity_poly.pdbx_strand_id
1 'polypeptide(L)'
;MTSIRWFWLSIGSVYIAFFGWYTSFGGPLSEQEIDHYLKLFEQRGVAEEQAAMLEQFMRSDTGDDFVMLNNIDMYGTPLQVEGVEPGDSSEEVLDKYMEYMYPALFARASHPVFFGDAASNAMELLNTPGMDVWSQGALMRYRSRRDFFEI
;
A
#
# COMPACT_ATOMS: atom_id res chain seq x y z
N MET A 1 4.55 -38.48 -26.20
CA MET A 1 5.28 -38.17 -24.93
C MET A 1 5.97 -36.79 -24.93
N THR A 2 6.25 -36.17 -26.05
CA THR A 2 6.88 -34.84 -26.14
C THR A 2 5.95 -33.69 -25.74
N SER A 3 4.66 -33.72 -26.12
CA SER A 3 3.70 -32.66 -25.82
C SER A 3 3.46 -32.42 -24.32
N ILE A 4 3.40 -33.48 -23.50
CA ILE A 4 3.19 -33.36 -22.05
C ILE A 4 4.40 -32.78 -21.36
N ARG A 5 5.62 -33.00 -21.84
CA ARG A 5 6.83 -32.40 -21.29
C ARG A 5 6.86 -30.89 -21.54
N TRP A 6 6.51 -30.47 -22.76
CA TRP A 6 6.42 -29.05 -23.10
C TRP A 6 5.34 -28.32 -22.27
N PHE A 7 4.20 -28.99 -22.04
CA PHE A 7 3.15 -28.46 -21.19
C PHE A 7 3.65 -28.19 -19.77
N TRP A 8 4.31 -29.14 -19.12
CA TRP A 8 4.85 -28.95 -17.77
C TRP A 8 5.99 -27.95 -17.71
N LEU A 9 6.83 -27.87 -18.73
CA LEU A 9 7.89 -26.86 -18.83
C LEU A 9 7.28 -25.46 -18.94
N SER A 10 6.24 -25.28 -19.74
CA SER A 10 5.56 -24.00 -19.87
C SER A 10 4.93 -23.54 -18.55
N ILE A 11 4.21 -24.43 -17.86
CA ILE A 11 3.64 -24.13 -16.54
C ILE A 11 4.74 -23.79 -15.53
N GLY A 12 5.81 -24.58 -15.47
CA GLY A 12 6.95 -24.33 -14.60
C GLY A 12 7.61 -22.97 -14.88
N SER A 13 7.79 -22.62 -16.15
CA SER A 13 8.34 -21.33 -16.54
C SER A 13 7.45 -20.16 -16.13
N VAL A 14 6.14 -20.27 -16.33
CA VAL A 14 5.16 -19.25 -15.90
C VAL A 14 5.18 -19.10 -14.37
N TYR A 15 5.21 -20.22 -13.65
CA TYR A 15 5.28 -20.20 -12.20
C TYR A 15 6.56 -19.53 -11.68
N ILE A 16 7.71 -19.87 -12.26
CA ILE A 16 9.02 -19.28 -11.88
C ILE A 16 9.01 -17.78 -12.17
N ALA A 17 8.50 -17.35 -13.33
CA ALA A 17 8.38 -15.95 -13.69
C ALA A 17 7.45 -15.19 -12.72
N PHE A 18 6.29 -15.77 -12.42
CA PHE A 18 5.35 -15.21 -11.45
C PHE A 18 5.98 -15.13 -10.05
N PHE A 19 6.59 -16.21 -9.58
CA PHE A 19 7.22 -16.27 -8.28
C PHE A 19 8.35 -15.23 -8.16
N GLY A 20 9.18 -15.10 -9.19
CA GLY A 20 10.26 -14.10 -9.25
C GLY A 20 9.76 -12.65 -9.24
N TRP A 21 8.61 -12.40 -9.85
CA TRP A 21 7.97 -11.08 -9.82
C TRP A 21 7.27 -10.82 -8.48
N TYR A 22 6.58 -11.84 -7.92
CA TYR A 22 5.73 -11.70 -6.74
C TYR A 22 6.51 -11.64 -5.42
N THR A 23 7.71 -12.23 -5.38
CA THR A 23 8.54 -12.33 -4.17
C THR A 23 9.69 -11.33 -4.25
N SER A 24 9.94 -10.59 -3.17
CA SER A 24 11.15 -9.78 -3.05
C SER A 24 12.36 -10.65 -2.71
N PHE A 25 13.45 -10.45 -3.43
CA PHE A 25 14.75 -11.08 -3.15
C PHE A 25 15.81 -10.03 -2.81
N GLY A 26 15.42 -8.77 -2.67
CA GLY A 26 16.33 -7.64 -2.44
C GLY A 26 16.86 -7.55 -1.00
N GLY A 27 16.30 -8.33 -0.08
CA GLY A 27 16.61 -8.23 1.35
C GLY A 27 16.16 -6.88 1.95
N PRO A 28 16.54 -6.61 3.22
CA PRO A 28 16.18 -5.37 3.90
C PRO A 28 16.79 -4.13 3.22
N LEU A 29 16.20 -2.97 3.51
CA LEU A 29 16.73 -1.68 3.09
C LEU A 29 18.15 -1.48 3.63
N SER A 30 19.04 -1.02 2.76
CA SER A 30 20.42 -0.63 3.14
C SER A 30 20.43 0.75 3.81
N GLU A 31 21.46 1.03 4.61
CA GLU A 31 21.66 2.36 5.21
C GLU A 31 21.67 3.47 4.16
N GLN A 32 22.21 3.21 2.97
CA GLN A 32 22.25 4.20 1.87
C GLN A 32 20.84 4.52 1.35
N GLU A 33 19.98 3.53 1.24
CA GLU A 33 18.56 3.72 0.85
C GLU A 33 17.80 4.47 1.93
N ILE A 34 18.00 4.12 3.21
CA ILE A 34 17.40 4.83 4.34
C ILE A 34 17.82 6.30 4.33
N ASP A 35 19.11 6.59 4.23
CA ASP A 35 19.62 7.96 4.15
C ASP A 35 19.06 8.73 2.94
N HIS A 36 18.87 8.05 1.81
CA HIS A 36 18.25 8.64 0.64
C HIS A 36 16.81 9.07 0.91
N TYR A 37 15.99 8.19 1.49
CA TYR A 37 14.59 8.51 1.80
C TYR A 37 14.47 9.58 2.89
N LEU A 38 15.30 9.56 3.92
CA LEU A 38 15.33 10.61 4.94
C LEU A 38 15.60 12.00 4.34
N LYS A 39 16.55 12.11 3.41
CA LYS A 39 16.80 13.35 2.67
C LYS A 39 15.61 13.79 1.83
N LEU A 40 14.91 12.86 1.20
CA LEU A 40 13.69 13.17 0.46
C LEU A 40 12.57 13.68 1.37
N PHE A 41 12.42 13.12 2.57
CA PHE A 41 11.43 13.58 3.54
C PHE A 41 11.74 15.01 4.01
N GLU A 42 13.01 15.30 4.30
CA GLU A 42 13.47 16.65 4.65
C GLU A 42 13.16 17.65 3.51
N GLN A 43 13.50 17.30 2.27
CA GLN A 43 13.24 18.15 1.10
C GLN A 43 11.74 18.40 0.85
N ARG A 44 10.89 17.44 1.19
CA ARG A 44 9.42 17.54 1.06
C ARG A 44 8.75 18.18 2.26
N GLY A 45 9.51 18.55 3.29
CA GLY A 45 8.98 19.19 4.50
C GLY A 45 8.13 18.25 5.36
N VAL A 46 8.42 16.95 5.35
CA VAL A 46 7.76 15.98 6.24
C VAL A 46 8.09 16.36 7.70
N ALA A 47 7.05 16.35 8.55
CA ALA A 47 7.23 16.68 9.96
C ALA A 47 8.22 15.71 10.64
N GLU A 48 9.05 16.23 11.56
CA GLU A 48 10.11 15.47 12.22
C GLU A 48 9.60 14.21 12.91
N GLU A 49 8.46 14.27 13.59
CA GLU A 49 7.83 13.12 14.24
C GLU A 49 7.43 12.03 13.24
N GLN A 50 6.87 12.44 12.11
CA GLN A 50 6.49 11.51 11.03
C GLN A 50 7.73 10.92 10.36
N ALA A 51 8.77 11.72 10.12
CA ALA A 51 10.04 11.24 9.57
C ALA A 51 10.71 10.21 10.49
N ALA A 52 10.70 10.44 11.81
CA ALA A 52 11.23 9.50 12.81
C ALA A 52 10.45 8.17 12.81
N MET A 53 9.13 8.21 12.70
CA MET A 53 8.30 7.00 12.57
C MET A 53 8.63 6.22 11.30
N LEU A 54 8.77 6.91 10.16
CA LEU A 54 9.14 6.29 8.88
C LEU A 54 10.57 5.73 8.93
N GLU A 55 11.51 6.42 9.59
CA GLU A 55 12.86 5.90 9.81
C GLU A 55 12.84 4.61 10.62
N GLN A 56 12.11 4.57 11.72
CA GLN A 56 11.96 3.35 12.52
C GLN A 56 11.35 2.21 11.70
N PHE A 57 10.36 2.51 10.87
CA PHE A 57 9.76 1.55 9.95
C PHE A 57 10.80 1.02 8.95
N MET A 58 11.63 1.86 8.34
CA MET A 58 12.70 1.45 7.42
C MET A 58 13.76 0.60 8.13
N ARG A 59 14.24 1.01 9.32
CA ARG A 59 15.29 0.31 10.06
C ARG A 59 14.84 -1.05 10.61
N SER A 60 13.54 -1.26 10.79
CA SER A 60 12.98 -2.56 11.19
C SER A 60 12.68 -3.48 10.01
N ASP A 61 13.16 -3.15 8.79
CA ASP A 61 12.94 -3.96 7.60
C ASP A 61 13.64 -5.32 7.69
N THR A 62 12.92 -6.40 7.42
CA THR A 62 13.45 -7.77 7.33
C THR A 62 13.64 -8.22 5.88
N GLY A 63 13.23 -7.39 4.91
CA GLY A 63 13.26 -7.73 3.49
C GLY A 63 12.04 -8.52 3.01
N ASP A 64 11.13 -8.84 3.93
CA ASP A 64 9.91 -9.58 3.64
C ASP A 64 8.79 -8.65 3.11
N ASP A 65 7.73 -9.27 2.60
CA ASP A 65 6.48 -8.57 2.34
C ASP A 65 5.78 -8.16 3.64
N PHE A 66 4.89 -7.21 3.54
CA PHE A 66 4.06 -6.79 4.66
C PHE A 66 2.67 -6.36 4.20
N VAL A 67 1.75 -6.33 5.13
CA VAL A 67 0.40 -5.83 4.92
C VAL A 67 0.19 -4.57 5.74
N MET A 68 -0.26 -3.51 5.07
CA MET A 68 -0.64 -2.25 5.72
C MET A 68 -2.15 -2.22 5.89
N LEU A 69 -2.61 -1.97 7.11
CA LEU A 69 -4.00 -1.68 7.41
C LEU A 69 -4.24 -0.18 7.22
N ASN A 70 -5.15 0.16 6.33
CA ASN A 70 -5.64 1.52 6.12
C ASN A 70 -7.07 1.60 6.64
N ASN A 71 -7.26 2.33 7.70
CA ASN A 71 -8.59 2.75 8.16
C ASN A 71 -8.86 4.13 7.57
N ILE A 72 -9.89 4.22 6.77
CA ILE A 72 -10.22 5.43 6.00
C ILE A 72 -11.46 6.06 6.61
N ASP A 73 -11.32 7.30 7.07
CA ASP A 73 -12.44 8.16 7.45
C ASP A 73 -12.65 9.20 6.34
N MET A 74 -13.75 9.06 5.61
CA MET A 74 -14.04 9.95 4.50
C MET A 74 -14.72 11.23 4.98
N TYR A 75 -14.23 12.36 4.53
CA TYR A 75 -14.92 13.62 4.73
C TYR A 75 -16.28 13.61 4.01
N GLY A 76 -17.30 14.18 4.64
CA GLY A 76 -18.60 14.36 3.98
C GLY A 76 -18.55 15.28 2.75
N THR A 77 -17.54 16.18 2.71
CA THR A 77 -17.20 17.01 1.54
C THR A 77 -15.69 17.01 1.40
N PRO A 78 -15.14 16.63 0.23
CA PRO A 78 -13.70 16.59 0.03
C PRO A 78 -13.07 17.97 0.11
N LEU A 79 -11.81 18.00 0.54
CA LEU A 79 -11.03 19.24 0.53
C LEU A 79 -10.81 19.69 -0.90
N GLN A 80 -10.99 20.99 -1.15
CA GLN A 80 -10.77 21.60 -2.45
C GLN A 80 -9.29 21.84 -2.68
N VAL A 81 -8.62 20.86 -3.26
CA VAL A 81 -7.19 20.88 -3.63
C VAL A 81 -7.05 20.60 -5.12
N GLU A 82 -5.84 20.74 -5.64
CA GLU A 82 -5.55 20.43 -7.05
C GLU A 82 -5.96 18.99 -7.40
N GLY A 83 -6.71 18.84 -8.48
CA GLY A 83 -7.27 17.55 -8.95
C GLY A 83 -8.66 17.22 -8.40
N VAL A 84 -9.21 18.02 -7.50
CA VAL A 84 -10.59 17.86 -7.01
C VAL A 84 -11.48 18.89 -7.71
N GLU A 85 -12.50 18.39 -8.40
CA GLU A 85 -13.47 19.24 -9.12
C GLU A 85 -14.61 19.67 -8.18
N PRO A 86 -15.21 20.86 -8.41
CA PRO A 86 -16.37 21.27 -7.65
C PRO A 86 -17.55 20.30 -7.82
N GLY A 87 -17.97 19.67 -6.75
CA GLY A 87 -19.06 18.70 -6.74
C GLY A 87 -18.61 17.23 -6.69
N ASP A 88 -17.31 16.96 -6.76
CA ASP A 88 -16.79 15.61 -6.48
C ASP A 88 -17.22 15.13 -5.09
N SER A 89 -17.56 13.89 -4.98
CA SER A 89 -17.68 13.19 -3.70
C SER A 89 -16.30 12.71 -3.20
N SER A 90 -16.19 12.40 -1.91
CA SER A 90 -14.95 11.83 -1.36
C SER A 90 -14.61 10.46 -1.97
N GLU A 91 -15.62 9.69 -2.36
CA GLU A 91 -15.45 8.42 -3.08
C GLU A 91 -14.84 8.64 -4.47
N GLU A 92 -15.36 9.61 -5.24
CA GLU A 92 -14.83 9.95 -6.56
C GLU A 92 -13.37 10.45 -6.49
N VAL A 93 -13.04 11.21 -5.44
CA VAL A 93 -11.65 11.65 -5.20
C VAL A 93 -10.74 10.45 -4.88
N LEU A 94 -11.22 9.51 -4.05
CA LEU A 94 -10.48 8.28 -3.76
C LEU A 94 -10.29 7.43 -5.03
N ASP A 95 -11.32 7.29 -5.84
CA ASP A 95 -11.25 6.55 -7.11
C ASP A 95 -10.22 7.15 -8.07
N LYS A 96 -10.22 8.48 -8.25
CA LYS A 96 -9.19 9.19 -9.05
C LYS A 96 -7.78 8.91 -8.53
N TYR A 97 -7.59 8.93 -7.22
CA TYR A 97 -6.30 8.59 -6.60
C TYR A 97 -5.92 7.12 -6.88
N MET A 98 -6.86 6.20 -6.76
CA MET A 98 -6.61 4.78 -6.98
C MET A 98 -6.35 4.43 -8.45
N GLU A 99 -6.92 5.14 -9.41
CA GLU A 99 -6.58 5.00 -10.84
C GLU A 99 -5.07 5.23 -11.09
N TYR A 100 -4.48 6.18 -10.38
CA TYR A 100 -3.04 6.44 -10.44
C TYR A 100 -2.23 5.38 -9.66
N MET A 101 -2.72 4.97 -8.51
CA MET A 101 -2.02 4.07 -7.60
C MET A 101 -1.99 2.62 -8.08
N TYR A 102 -3.08 2.10 -8.64
CA TYR A 102 -3.14 0.69 -9.06
C TYR A 102 -2.03 0.27 -10.04
N PRO A 103 -1.72 1.02 -11.11
CA PRO A 103 -0.61 0.66 -11.99
C PRO A 103 0.74 0.60 -11.27
N ALA A 104 1.02 1.54 -10.37
CA ALA A 104 2.26 1.60 -9.60
C ALA A 104 2.38 0.42 -8.62
N LEU A 105 1.29 0.08 -7.94
CA LEU A 105 1.19 -1.07 -7.05
C LEU A 105 1.42 -2.39 -7.81
N PHE A 106 0.66 -2.63 -8.87
CA PHE A 106 0.77 -3.88 -9.63
C PHE A 106 2.12 -4.05 -10.32
N ALA A 107 2.74 -2.96 -10.80
CA ALA A 107 4.09 -3.05 -11.36
C ALA A 107 5.10 -3.60 -10.35
N ARG A 108 4.85 -3.39 -9.05
CA ARG A 108 5.69 -3.86 -7.92
C ARG A 108 5.13 -5.06 -7.18
N ALA A 109 4.25 -5.84 -7.81
CA ALA A 109 3.55 -6.99 -7.21
C ALA A 109 2.91 -6.68 -5.84
N SER A 110 2.52 -5.42 -5.65
CA SER A 110 1.76 -4.93 -4.50
C SER A 110 0.28 -4.82 -4.89
N HIS A 111 -0.62 -5.16 -3.99
CA HIS A 111 -2.04 -5.21 -4.34
C HIS A 111 -2.93 -5.20 -3.08
N PRO A 112 -4.21 -4.80 -3.20
CA PRO A 112 -5.16 -4.98 -2.13
C PRO A 112 -5.41 -6.48 -1.88
N VAL A 113 -5.44 -6.88 -0.63
CA VAL A 113 -5.85 -8.22 -0.18
C VAL A 113 -7.24 -8.20 0.43
N PHE A 114 -7.68 -7.03 0.87
CA PHE A 114 -9.03 -6.77 1.33
C PHE A 114 -9.36 -5.29 1.09
N PHE A 115 -10.62 -5.04 0.76
CA PHE A 115 -11.20 -3.71 0.72
C PHE A 115 -12.70 -3.84 1.04
N GLY A 116 -13.22 -2.96 1.87
CA GLY A 116 -14.64 -3.00 2.21
C GLY A 116 -15.12 -1.77 2.97
N ASP A 117 -16.40 -1.49 2.81
CA ASP A 117 -17.08 -0.41 3.51
C ASP A 117 -17.45 -0.85 4.92
N ALA A 118 -17.40 0.08 5.86
CA ALA A 118 -17.88 -0.14 7.22
C ALA A 118 -19.40 0.05 7.26
N ALA A 119 -20.13 -1.05 7.36
CA ALA A 119 -21.61 -1.01 7.44
C ALA A 119 -22.12 -0.49 8.80
N SER A 120 -21.34 -0.67 9.86
CA SER A 120 -21.63 -0.20 11.22
C SER A 120 -20.37 -0.26 12.08
N ASN A 121 -20.38 0.42 13.22
CA ASN A 121 -19.37 0.22 14.27
C ASN A 121 -19.43 -1.22 14.79
N ALA A 122 -18.29 -1.72 15.30
CA ALA A 122 -18.25 -3.01 15.98
C ALA A 122 -19.29 -3.05 17.10
N MET A 123 -20.05 -4.14 17.17
CA MET A 123 -21.18 -4.25 18.12
C MET A 123 -20.72 -4.15 19.58
N GLU A 124 -19.49 -4.60 19.87
CA GLU A 124 -18.87 -4.52 21.20
C GLU A 124 -18.52 -3.09 21.61
N LEU A 125 -18.47 -2.18 20.64
CA LEU A 125 -18.12 -0.76 20.85
C LEU A 125 -19.33 0.17 20.80
N LEU A 126 -20.53 -0.38 20.69
CA LEU A 126 -21.77 0.39 20.78
C LEU A 126 -21.80 1.13 22.12
N ASN A 127 -22.04 2.44 22.08
CA ASN A 127 -22.05 3.36 23.23
C ASN A 127 -20.68 3.63 23.89
N THR A 128 -19.57 3.39 23.20
CA THR A 128 -18.25 3.82 23.66
C THR A 128 -18.00 5.25 23.16
N PRO A 129 -18.00 6.28 24.03
CA PRO A 129 -17.77 7.66 23.61
C PRO A 129 -16.36 7.86 23.07
N GLY A 130 -16.20 8.65 22.00
CA GLY A 130 -14.90 9.03 21.46
C GLY A 130 -14.22 7.95 20.62
N MET A 131 -14.94 6.92 20.20
CA MET A 131 -14.44 5.97 19.21
C MET A 131 -14.49 6.57 17.81
N ASP A 132 -13.40 6.40 17.08
CA ASP A 132 -13.34 6.80 15.69
C ASP A 132 -14.31 5.93 14.85
N VAL A 133 -14.98 6.58 13.91
CA VAL A 133 -15.89 5.91 12.96
C VAL A 133 -15.16 5.87 11.61
N TRP A 134 -14.83 4.66 11.17
CA TRP A 134 -14.19 4.46 9.88
C TRP A 134 -15.23 4.23 8.79
N SER A 135 -15.08 4.89 7.65
CA SER A 135 -15.96 4.71 6.49
C SER A 135 -15.60 3.43 5.73
N GLN A 136 -14.31 3.14 5.65
CA GLN A 136 -13.78 1.99 4.90
C GLN A 136 -12.54 1.41 5.58
N GLY A 137 -12.28 0.13 5.30
CA GLY A 137 -11.05 -0.55 5.68
C GLY A 137 -10.38 -1.20 4.48
N ALA A 138 -9.08 -1.05 4.37
CA ALA A 138 -8.29 -1.70 3.33
C ALA A 138 -7.04 -2.36 3.90
N LEU A 139 -6.75 -3.56 3.44
CA LEU A 139 -5.48 -4.24 3.69
C LEU A 139 -4.70 -4.28 2.37
N MET A 140 -3.57 -3.60 2.35
CA MET A 140 -2.70 -3.51 1.18
C MET A 140 -1.44 -4.31 1.41
N ARG A 141 -1.22 -5.35 0.60
CA ARG A 141 0.05 -6.06 0.60
C ARG A 141 1.07 -5.31 -0.24
N TYR A 142 2.23 -5.08 0.32
CA TYR A 142 3.43 -4.60 -0.38
C TYR A 142 4.47 -5.71 -0.45
N ARG A 143 5.08 -5.90 -1.61
CA ARG A 143 6.09 -6.93 -1.85
C ARG A 143 7.35 -6.72 -0.98
N SER A 144 7.69 -5.45 -0.69
CA SER A 144 8.79 -5.06 0.20
C SER A 144 8.60 -3.62 0.66
N ARG A 145 9.32 -3.20 1.71
CA ARG A 145 9.35 -1.78 2.11
C ARG A 145 10.01 -0.92 1.05
N ARG A 146 10.99 -1.45 0.33
CA ARG A 146 11.59 -0.76 -0.83
C ARG A 146 10.54 -0.42 -1.87
N ASP A 147 9.72 -1.39 -2.29
CA ASP A 147 8.64 -1.17 -3.24
C ASP A 147 7.60 -0.16 -2.73
N PHE A 148 7.32 -0.16 -1.42
CA PHE A 148 6.42 0.82 -0.81
C PHE A 148 6.94 2.25 -0.93
N PHE A 149 8.22 2.50 -0.68
CA PHE A 149 8.81 3.83 -0.77
C PHE A 149 9.08 4.31 -2.21
N GLU A 150 9.01 3.42 -3.20
CA GLU A 150 9.15 3.74 -4.62
C GLU A 150 7.82 4.05 -5.33
N ILE A 151 6.69 3.90 -4.66
CA ILE A 151 5.36 4.27 -5.15
C ILE A 151 5.10 5.74 -4.84
#